data_5de816908eca31a0e9ef0fe8725edf63
#
_entry.id   5de816908eca31a0e9ef0fe8725edf63
#
_cell.length_a   1.000
_cell.length_b   1.000
_cell.length_c   1.000
_cell.angle_alpha   90.00
_cell.angle_beta   90.00
_cell.angle_gamma   90.00
#
_symmetry.space_group_name_H-M   'P 1'
#
loop_
_entity.id
_entity.type
_entity.pdbx_description
1 polymer ?
#
loop_
_entity_poly.entity_id
_entity_poly.type
_entity_poly.pdbx_seq_one_letter_code
_entity_poly.pdbx_strand_id
1 'polypeptide(L)'
;QNLEEILKAFFFFYLPIILPLHPRTKNAIEQFELTHYLHSKNIQVCEPLGYVDTQSLIMNATMVITDSGGVTKECYYHKVPGILTDKQTEWVETVKEGWNIQAGPSAKKIIDAYLNLKIPTTQNNILGKGEAAINTAQKLNELLNKS
;
A
#
# COMPACT_ATOMS: atom_id res chain seq x y z
N GLN A 1 -10.22 16.51 -5.11
CA GLN A 1 -8.82 16.92 -5.42
C GLN A 1 -7.82 15.78 -5.18
N ASN A 2 -7.75 15.18 -3.96
CA ASN A 2 -6.72 14.15 -3.68
C ASN A 2 -6.87 12.89 -4.56
N LEU A 3 -8.08 12.35 -4.68
CA LEU A 3 -8.36 11.18 -5.51
C LEU A 3 -8.05 11.45 -6.99
N GLU A 4 -8.42 12.60 -7.49
CA GLU A 4 -8.13 13.01 -8.87
C GLU A 4 -6.62 13.06 -9.15
N GLU A 5 -5.82 13.60 -8.24
CA GLU A 5 -4.36 13.63 -8.38
C GLU A 5 -3.75 12.20 -8.44
N ILE A 6 -4.26 11.28 -7.63
CA ILE A 6 -3.82 9.88 -7.66
C ILE A 6 -4.18 9.25 -9.02
N LEU A 7 -5.40 9.43 -9.49
CA LEU A 7 -5.85 8.89 -10.77
C LEU A 7 -5.09 9.50 -11.96
N LYS A 8 -4.76 10.80 -11.91
CA LYS A 8 -3.90 11.45 -12.91
C LYS A 8 -2.54 10.79 -13.03
N ALA A 9 -1.94 10.39 -11.89
CA ALA A 9 -0.64 9.74 -11.92
C ALA A 9 -0.66 8.41 -12.72
N PHE A 10 -1.74 7.67 -12.68
CA PHE A 10 -1.87 6.38 -13.35
C PHE A 10 -1.75 6.44 -14.88
N PHE A 11 -2.05 7.58 -15.50
CA PHE A 11 -1.85 7.77 -16.94
C PHE A 11 -0.38 7.75 -17.37
N PHE A 12 0.53 8.02 -16.43
CA PHE A 12 1.97 8.05 -16.71
C PHE A 12 2.64 6.70 -16.46
N PHE A 13 1.86 5.71 -15.97
CA PHE A 13 2.40 4.40 -15.70
C PHE A 13 2.31 3.52 -16.95
N TYR A 14 3.43 2.89 -17.29
CA TYR A 14 3.47 1.94 -18.41
C TYR A 14 3.20 0.49 -17.98
N LEU A 15 3.25 0.19 -16.66
CA LEU A 15 2.88 -1.10 -16.13
C LEU A 15 1.36 -1.25 -16.02
N PRO A 16 0.82 -2.46 -16.18
CA PRO A 16 -0.59 -2.72 -15.92
C PRO A 16 -0.93 -2.46 -14.44
N ILE A 17 -2.07 -1.83 -14.21
CA ILE A 17 -2.59 -1.50 -12.89
C ILE A 17 -3.82 -2.36 -12.63
N ILE A 18 -3.81 -3.14 -11.55
CA ILE A 18 -5.02 -3.76 -11.00
C ILE A 18 -5.53 -2.85 -9.90
N LEU A 19 -6.76 -2.39 -10.05
CA LEU A 19 -7.41 -1.44 -9.15
C LEU A 19 -8.64 -2.07 -8.49
N PRO A 20 -8.49 -2.72 -7.31
CA PRO A 20 -9.64 -3.13 -6.51
C PRO A 20 -10.35 -1.88 -6.01
N LEU A 21 -11.62 -1.71 -6.39
CA LEU A 21 -12.33 -0.47 -6.17
C LEU A 21 -13.36 -0.60 -5.06
N HIS A 22 -13.03 -0.07 -3.88
CA HIS A 22 -13.97 -0.05 -2.77
C HIS A 22 -15.22 0.79 -3.10
N PRO A 23 -16.43 0.40 -2.67
CA PRO A 23 -17.68 1.12 -2.97
C PRO A 23 -17.62 2.62 -2.66
N ARG A 24 -16.98 3.03 -1.57
CA ARG A 24 -16.80 4.46 -1.24
C ARG A 24 -15.99 5.19 -2.30
N THR A 25 -14.92 4.58 -2.79
CA THR A 25 -14.05 5.17 -3.82
C THR A 25 -14.80 5.22 -5.16
N LYS A 26 -15.55 4.18 -5.49
CA LYS A 26 -16.41 4.14 -6.69
C LYS A 26 -17.42 5.28 -6.67
N ASN A 27 -18.16 5.43 -5.58
CA ASN A 27 -19.13 6.52 -5.42
C ASN A 27 -18.46 7.90 -5.52
N ALA A 28 -17.27 8.08 -4.95
CA ALA A 28 -16.54 9.33 -5.05
C ALA A 28 -16.09 9.62 -6.50
N ILE A 29 -15.63 8.61 -7.23
CA ILE A 29 -15.26 8.74 -8.65
C ILE A 29 -16.46 9.19 -9.49
N GLU A 30 -17.63 8.59 -9.27
CA GLU A 30 -18.86 8.95 -9.95
C GLU A 30 -19.32 10.37 -9.57
N GLN A 31 -19.35 10.69 -8.27
CA GLN A 31 -19.78 12.00 -7.76
C GLN A 31 -18.91 13.16 -8.26
N PHE A 32 -17.61 12.94 -8.43
CA PHE A 32 -16.67 13.96 -8.90
C PHE A 32 -16.36 13.86 -10.41
N GLU A 33 -17.14 13.08 -11.17
CA GLU A 33 -17.03 12.92 -12.62
C GLU A 33 -15.64 12.43 -13.08
N LEU A 34 -14.95 11.61 -12.26
CA LEU A 34 -13.60 11.13 -12.50
C LEU A 34 -13.55 9.80 -13.27
N THR A 35 -14.70 9.27 -13.72
CA THR A 35 -14.81 7.96 -14.38
C THR A 35 -13.93 7.84 -15.63
N HIS A 36 -13.69 8.96 -16.32
CA HIS A 36 -12.83 8.99 -17.51
C HIS A 36 -11.38 8.54 -17.23
N TYR A 37 -10.90 8.70 -15.98
CA TYR A 37 -9.58 8.21 -15.59
C TYR A 37 -9.47 6.67 -15.56
N LEU A 38 -10.59 5.97 -15.35
CA LEU A 38 -10.60 4.50 -15.28
C LEU A 38 -10.56 3.83 -16.66
N HIS A 39 -10.76 4.58 -17.73
CA HIS A 39 -10.80 4.07 -19.11
C HIS A 39 -9.39 3.94 -19.74
N SER A 40 -8.33 4.18 -18.99
CA SER A 40 -6.96 3.96 -19.48
C SER A 40 -6.72 2.47 -19.76
N LYS A 41 -6.08 2.15 -20.88
CA LYS A 41 -5.84 0.76 -21.32
C LYS A 41 -4.99 -0.06 -20.35
N ASN A 42 -4.20 0.61 -19.51
CA ASN A 42 -3.35 -0.03 -18.52
C ASN A 42 -4.06 -0.25 -17.18
N ILE A 43 -5.31 0.21 -16.99
CA ILE A 43 -6.05 0.07 -15.74
C ILE A 43 -7.11 -1.02 -15.87
N GLN A 44 -7.00 -2.04 -15.03
CA GLN A 44 -8.02 -3.07 -14.84
C GLN A 44 -8.71 -2.84 -13.51
N VAL A 45 -9.93 -2.33 -13.54
CA VAL A 45 -10.78 -2.18 -12.36
C VAL A 45 -11.38 -3.54 -11.99
N CYS A 46 -11.39 -3.88 -10.71
CA CYS A 46 -12.06 -5.06 -10.20
C CYS A 46 -12.83 -4.74 -8.91
N GLU A 47 -13.73 -5.64 -8.52
CA GLU A 47 -14.42 -5.56 -7.23
C GLU A 47 -13.44 -5.70 -6.05
N PRO A 48 -13.81 -5.25 -4.85
CA PRO A 48 -13.01 -5.43 -3.65
C PRO A 48 -12.64 -6.90 -3.45
N LEU A 49 -11.39 -7.15 -3.15
CA LEU A 49 -10.84 -8.50 -2.99
C LEU A 49 -10.84 -8.95 -1.54
N GLY A 50 -10.95 -10.25 -1.32
CA GLY A 50 -10.72 -10.87 -0.04
C GLY A 50 -9.24 -10.75 0.39
N TYR A 51 -8.97 -11.03 1.68
CA TYR A 51 -7.61 -10.93 2.22
C TYR A 51 -6.60 -11.78 1.46
N VAL A 52 -6.91 -13.05 1.19
CA VAL A 52 -6.00 -13.99 0.51
C VAL A 52 -5.67 -13.52 -0.92
N ASP A 53 -6.69 -13.05 -1.65
CA ASP A 53 -6.49 -12.56 -3.03
C ASP A 53 -5.67 -11.25 -3.02
N THR A 54 -5.92 -10.36 -2.05
CA THR A 54 -5.13 -9.14 -1.85
C THR A 54 -3.67 -9.46 -1.56
N GLN A 55 -3.39 -10.41 -0.67
CA GLN A 55 -2.02 -10.85 -0.39
C GLN A 55 -1.35 -11.44 -1.64
N SER A 56 -2.09 -12.25 -2.41
CA SER A 56 -1.59 -12.83 -3.67
C SER A 56 -1.23 -11.73 -4.68
N LEU A 57 -2.05 -10.69 -4.81
CA LEU A 57 -1.74 -9.55 -5.68
C LEU A 57 -0.49 -8.79 -5.20
N ILE A 58 -0.39 -8.50 -3.90
CA ILE A 58 0.77 -7.81 -3.34
C ILE A 58 2.05 -8.60 -3.63
N MET A 59 2.06 -9.89 -3.34
CA MET A 59 3.24 -10.77 -3.53
C MET A 59 3.72 -10.81 -4.99
N ASN A 60 2.83 -10.63 -5.95
CA ASN A 60 3.15 -10.68 -7.39
C ASN A 60 3.24 -9.30 -8.03
N ALA A 61 3.07 -8.22 -7.27
CA ALA A 61 3.18 -6.86 -7.78
C ALA A 61 4.64 -6.39 -7.86
N THR A 62 4.95 -5.58 -8.86
CA THR A 62 6.23 -4.84 -8.93
C THR A 62 6.27 -3.75 -7.85
N MET A 63 5.13 -3.15 -7.55
CA MET A 63 4.93 -2.16 -6.51
C MET A 63 3.46 -2.06 -6.13
N VAL A 64 3.16 -1.45 -5.00
CA VAL A 64 1.79 -1.20 -4.55
C VAL A 64 1.63 0.29 -4.27
N ILE A 65 0.49 0.86 -4.68
CA ILE A 65 0.11 2.24 -4.35
C ILE A 65 -1.07 2.17 -3.39
N THR A 66 -0.94 2.76 -2.22
CA THR A 66 -1.94 2.60 -1.16
C THR A 66 -1.99 3.80 -0.20
N ASP A 67 -3.14 4.01 0.42
CA ASP A 67 -3.36 4.86 1.59
C ASP A 67 -3.60 4.03 2.86
N SER A 68 -3.64 2.70 2.75
CA SER A 68 -3.92 1.79 3.85
C SER A 68 -2.67 1.45 4.66
N GLY A 69 -2.69 1.76 5.97
CA GLY A 69 -1.63 1.37 6.90
C GLY A 69 -1.45 -0.15 7.03
N GLY A 70 -2.52 -0.95 6.85
CA GLY A 70 -2.45 -2.41 6.79
C GLY A 70 -1.63 -2.87 5.59
N VAL A 71 -2.03 -2.45 4.39
CA VAL A 71 -1.35 -2.77 3.13
C VAL A 71 0.10 -2.28 3.14
N THR A 72 0.39 -1.13 3.75
CA THR A 72 1.77 -0.62 3.92
C THR A 72 2.68 -1.63 4.63
N LYS A 73 2.20 -2.29 5.69
CA LYS A 73 2.93 -3.34 6.41
C LYS A 73 3.05 -4.62 5.60
N GLU A 74 1.98 -5.01 4.92
CA GLU A 74 1.93 -6.20 4.08
C GLU A 74 2.95 -6.09 2.93
N CYS A 75 3.03 -4.93 2.27
CA CYS A 75 4.07 -4.64 1.29
C CYS A 75 5.47 -4.83 1.86
N TYR A 76 5.72 -4.30 3.05
CA TYR A 76 7.00 -4.48 3.73
C TYR A 76 7.30 -5.96 3.99
N TYR A 77 6.37 -6.73 4.55
CA TYR A 77 6.55 -8.16 4.81
C TYR A 77 6.85 -8.97 3.55
N HIS A 78 6.18 -8.65 2.45
CA HIS A 78 6.37 -9.33 1.17
C HIS A 78 7.57 -8.81 0.36
N LYS A 79 8.30 -7.82 0.89
CA LYS A 79 9.43 -7.18 0.19
C LYS A 79 9.01 -6.57 -1.15
N VAL A 80 7.81 -6.02 -1.18
CA VAL A 80 7.26 -5.29 -2.32
C VAL A 80 7.27 -3.80 -1.99
N PRO A 81 7.86 -2.94 -2.80
CA PRO A 81 7.90 -1.51 -2.52
C PRO A 81 6.51 -0.89 -2.59
N GLY A 82 6.24 0.06 -1.68
CA GLY A 82 4.98 0.79 -1.59
C GLY A 82 5.13 2.28 -1.88
N ILE A 83 4.18 2.85 -2.61
CA ILE A 83 4.00 4.30 -2.73
C ILE A 83 2.79 4.70 -1.91
N LEU A 84 3.03 5.48 -0.85
CA LEU A 84 2.00 5.87 0.11
C LEU A 84 1.37 7.19 -0.33
N THR A 85 0.04 7.17 -0.52
CA THR A 85 -0.72 8.32 -1.00
C THR A 85 -1.35 9.16 0.11
N ASP A 86 -1.28 8.72 1.35
CA ASP A 86 -1.62 9.54 2.50
C ASP A 86 -0.59 10.65 2.75
N LYS A 87 -1.01 11.74 3.40
CA LYS A 87 -0.11 12.85 3.76
C LYS A 87 0.93 12.45 4.80
N GLN A 88 0.62 11.49 5.64
CA GLN A 88 1.46 10.97 6.71
C GLN A 88 1.28 9.47 6.84
N THR A 89 2.29 8.77 7.29
CA THR A 89 2.20 7.34 7.62
C THR A 89 2.59 7.11 9.08
N GLU A 90 1.93 6.15 9.71
CA GLU A 90 2.29 5.63 11.02
C GLU A 90 3.53 4.72 10.96
N TRP A 91 3.88 4.23 9.77
CA TRP A 91 4.95 3.25 9.54
C TRP A 91 6.21 3.93 8.99
N VAL A 92 6.67 4.96 9.70
CA VAL A 92 7.84 5.78 9.32
C VAL A 92 9.13 4.95 9.17
N GLU A 93 9.23 3.85 9.88
CA GLU A 93 10.37 2.94 9.83
C GLU A 93 10.49 2.28 8.45
N THR A 94 9.38 1.88 7.83
CA THR A 94 9.36 1.27 6.50
C THR A 94 9.80 2.26 5.41
N VAL A 95 9.51 3.55 5.63
CA VAL A 95 9.96 4.64 4.75
C VAL A 95 11.46 4.90 4.95
N LYS A 96 11.95 4.90 6.20
CA LYS A 96 13.39 5.07 6.49
C LYS A 96 14.24 3.95 5.90
N GLU A 97 13.73 2.73 5.85
CA GLU A 97 14.40 1.61 5.19
C GLU A 97 14.28 1.62 3.66
N GLY A 98 13.50 2.54 3.10
CA GLY A 98 13.33 2.68 1.66
C GLY A 98 12.36 1.70 1.00
N TRP A 99 11.67 0.86 1.78
CA TRP A 99 10.65 -0.04 1.24
C TRP A 99 9.37 0.68 0.86
N ASN A 100 9.04 1.77 1.56
CA ASN A 100 7.90 2.60 1.22
C ASN A 100 8.34 4.04 0.94
N ILE A 101 7.68 4.69 -0.02
CA ILE A 101 7.93 6.09 -0.40
C ILE A 101 6.70 6.91 -0.04
N GLN A 102 6.88 7.93 0.79
CA GLN A 102 5.80 8.84 1.17
C GLN A 102 5.61 9.91 0.09
N ALA A 103 4.70 9.66 -0.85
CA ALA A 103 4.39 10.60 -1.93
C ALA A 103 3.26 11.59 -1.56
N GLY A 104 2.32 11.15 -0.72
CA GLY A 104 1.08 11.88 -0.50
C GLY A 104 0.19 11.89 -1.74
N PRO A 105 -0.96 12.59 -1.72
CA PRO A 105 -1.91 12.62 -2.82
C PRO A 105 -1.50 13.64 -3.90
N SER A 106 -0.30 13.54 -4.43
CA SER A 106 0.24 14.43 -5.47
C SER A 106 0.67 13.62 -6.68
N ALA A 107 0.04 13.88 -7.83
CA ALA A 107 0.37 13.20 -9.08
C ALA A 107 1.86 13.26 -9.38
N LYS A 108 2.46 14.44 -9.28
CA LYS A 108 3.89 14.64 -9.52
C LYS A 108 4.75 13.73 -8.62
N LYS A 109 4.50 13.74 -7.30
CA LYS A 109 5.30 12.95 -6.36
C LYS A 109 5.10 11.45 -6.54
N ILE A 110 3.89 11.01 -6.90
CA ILE A 110 3.59 9.60 -7.19
C ILE A 110 4.35 9.17 -8.46
N ILE A 111 4.35 10.00 -9.51
CA ILE A 111 5.08 9.74 -10.75
C ILE A 111 6.60 9.72 -10.49
N ASP A 112 7.11 10.69 -9.75
CA ASP A 112 8.53 10.76 -9.39
C ASP A 112 8.95 9.51 -8.59
N ALA A 113 8.13 9.07 -7.63
CA ALA A 113 8.36 7.84 -6.87
C ALA A 113 8.35 6.60 -7.77
N TYR A 114 7.40 6.51 -8.72
CA TYR A 114 7.31 5.42 -9.68
C TYR A 114 8.54 5.33 -10.58
N LEU A 115 8.97 6.45 -11.16
CA LEU A 115 10.09 6.49 -12.11
C LEU A 115 11.45 6.26 -11.45
N ASN A 116 11.60 6.65 -10.18
CA ASN A 116 12.84 6.56 -9.42
C ASN A 116 12.85 5.44 -8.39
N LEU A 117 11.92 4.50 -8.48
CA LEU A 117 11.80 3.39 -7.54
C LEU A 117 13.10 2.59 -7.47
N LYS A 118 13.65 2.47 -6.27
CA LYS A 118 14.78 1.60 -5.97
C LYS A 118 14.32 0.54 -4.98
N ILE A 119 14.40 -0.72 -5.37
CA ILE A 119 14.03 -1.83 -4.49
C ILE A 119 15.19 -2.08 -3.52
N PRO A 120 14.98 -1.98 -2.19
CA PRO A 120 16.01 -2.30 -1.21
C PRO A 120 16.45 -3.77 -1.34
N THR A 121 17.72 -4.03 -1.11
CA THR A 121 18.28 -5.40 -1.14
C THR A 121 18.24 -6.07 0.24
N THR A 122 18.04 -5.29 1.29
CA THR A 122 18.04 -5.76 2.68
C THR A 122 16.77 -5.33 3.40
N GLN A 123 16.40 -6.09 4.43
CA GLN A 123 15.25 -5.82 5.29
C GLN A 123 15.62 -6.19 6.74
N ASN A 124 15.42 -5.28 7.69
CA ASN A 124 15.85 -5.46 9.08
C ASN A 124 14.78 -6.03 10.02
N ASN A 125 13.64 -6.52 9.50
CA ASN A 125 12.52 -7.07 10.28
C ASN A 125 12.01 -6.11 11.38
N ILE A 126 11.98 -4.81 11.09
CA ILE A 126 11.57 -3.76 12.04
C ILE A 126 10.15 -3.94 12.59
N LEU A 127 9.29 -4.66 11.88
CA LEU A 127 7.94 -4.99 12.32
C LEU A 127 7.86 -6.34 13.07
N GLY A 128 9.02 -6.92 13.44
CA GLY A 128 9.12 -8.20 14.13
C GLY A 128 9.13 -9.40 13.19
N LYS A 129 9.20 -10.60 13.79
CA LYS A 129 9.35 -11.88 13.07
C LYS A 129 8.07 -12.74 13.07
N GLY A 130 6.91 -12.14 13.37
CA GLY A 130 5.64 -12.89 13.47
C GLY A 130 5.41 -13.57 14.84
N GLU A 131 6.24 -13.30 15.83
CA GLU A 131 6.21 -13.95 17.15
C GLU A 131 5.34 -13.20 18.19
N ALA A 132 4.66 -12.13 17.80
CA ALA A 132 3.92 -11.26 18.72
C ALA A 132 2.88 -12.02 19.58
N ALA A 133 2.14 -12.96 18.99
CA ALA A 133 1.14 -13.73 19.71
C ALA A 133 1.78 -14.64 20.77
N ILE A 134 2.88 -15.29 20.44
CA ILE A 134 3.64 -16.19 21.36
C ILE A 134 4.21 -15.37 22.50
N ASN A 135 4.88 -14.26 22.20
CA ASN A 135 5.48 -13.36 23.19
C ASN A 135 4.42 -12.77 24.14
N THR A 136 3.25 -12.40 23.60
CA THR A 136 2.13 -11.91 24.40
C THR A 136 1.59 -12.98 25.35
N ALA A 137 1.36 -14.20 24.84
CA ALA A 137 0.87 -15.31 25.65
C ALA A 137 1.88 -15.68 26.77
N GLN A 138 3.16 -15.71 26.48
CA GLN A 138 4.22 -15.95 27.47
C GLN A 138 4.21 -14.86 28.56
N LYS A 139 4.11 -13.59 28.14
CA LYS A 139 4.08 -12.46 29.07
C LYS A 139 2.85 -12.49 29.98
N LEU A 140 1.69 -12.79 29.45
CA LEU A 140 0.48 -12.95 30.25
C LEU A 140 0.62 -14.10 31.26
N ASN A 141 1.17 -15.25 30.86
CA ASN A 141 1.39 -16.38 31.77
C ASN A 141 2.36 -16.02 32.92
N GLU A 142 3.45 -15.30 32.60
CA GLU A 142 4.38 -14.78 33.63
C GLU A 142 3.69 -13.85 34.63
N LEU A 143 2.77 -13.02 34.20
CA LEU A 143 2.05 -12.08 35.08
C LEU A 143 1.05 -12.81 35.96
N LEU A 144 0.31 -13.79 35.42
CA LEU A 144 -0.66 -14.59 36.17
C LEU A 144 -0.02 -15.48 37.23
N ASN A 145 1.19 -16.00 36.97
CA ASN A 145 1.92 -16.85 37.91
C ASN A 145 2.71 -16.08 39.00
N LYS A 146 2.74 -14.73 38.92
CA LYS A 146 3.35 -13.87 39.93
C LYS A 146 2.34 -13.35 40.97
N SER A 147 1.07 -13.67 40.81
CA SER A 147 -0.03 -13.36 41.72
C SER A 147 -0.29 -14.50 42.65
#